data_c94188e56aaa1836d0a3faa83da34d0b
#
_entry.id   c94188e56aaa1836d0a3faa83da34d0b
#
_cell.length_a   1.000
_cell.length_b   1.000
_cell.length_c   1.000
_cell.angle_alpha   90.00
_cell.angle_beta   90.00
_cell.angle_gamma   90.00
#
_symmetry.space_group_name_H-M   'P 1'
#
loop_
_entity.id
_entity.type
_entity.pdbx_description
1 polymer ?
#
loop_
_entity_poly.entity_id
_entity_poly.type
_entity_poly.pdbx_seq_one_letter_code
_entity_poly.pdbx_strand_id
1 'polypeptide(L)'
;MTNPNNDTSTDNPDILDLLPRLQDGDAGVRRIALIELADLEEPEALPWLTRALTRDSSADVRAEAARLLEAWEEPEVVDALCAALTDADARVRGAAAQSLSELKSAEAGRVVLPWAVHADAFVRASALRALRELRLIDSVPTAVAALQDSDAFVRREAVGILGWLKQSDALPLLARLASDDSDTEVRRAATGALGLASDDSVLPALKAALKDREWQVREEAATTLGKVGQATAGPALLEALSDSYWQVRLRAVRSLGRLRFAAAHDGLVELLGHAISNLRKESALALGELGDDQALPALLAVEHDADPEVRKAVRIAIGQLRLQKA
;
A
#
# COMPACT_ATOMS: atom_id res chain seq x y z
N MET A 1 18.96 -2.11 37.78
CA MET A 1 19.12 -0.74 37.25
C MET A 1 20.56 -0.65 36.75
N THR A 2 20.80 -1.11 35.56
CA THR A 2 22.08 -0.97 34.85
C THR A 2 22.09 0.41 34.19
N ASN A 3 23.15 1.14 34.40
CA ASN A 3 23.32 2.51 33.90
C ASN A 3 23.51 2.46 32.35
N PRO A 4 22.63 3.02 31.50
CA PRO A 4 22.73 2.91 30.05
C PRO A 4 23.83 3.80 29.43
N ASN A 5 24.77 4.27 30.22
CA ASN A 5 25.74 5.29 29.83
C ASN A 5 27.15 4.78 29.52
N ASN A 6 27.42 3.47 29.48
CA ASN A 6 28.82 3.05 29.48
C ASN A 6 29.16 1.81 28.70
N ASP A 7 28.57 1.59 27.50
CA ASP A 7 28.96 0.43 26.70
C ASP A 7 29.38 0.80 25.27
N THR A 8 30.27 1.78 25.15
CA THR A 8 31.07 2.07 23.97
C THR A 8 32.53 1.70 24.22
N SER A 9 32.79 0.49 24.71
CA SER A 9 34.14 -0.08 24.80
C SER A 9 34.29 -1.16 23.72
N THR A 10 35.34 -1.10 22.94
CA THR A 10 35.67 -2.10 21.93
C THR A 10 37.18 -2.32 21.93
N ASP A 11 37.59 -3.53 21.62
CA ASP A 11 38.98 -3.87 21.33
C ASP A 11 39.20 -4.01 19.79
N ASN A 12 38.17 -3.78 19.00
CA ASN A 12 38.23 -3.83 17.52
C ASN A 12 39.09 -2.67 17.00
N PRO A 13 40.27 -2.94 16.37
CA PRO A 13 41.19 -1.91 15.93
C PRO A 13 40.58 -0.98 14.88
N ASP A 14 39.75 -1.50 13.99
CA ASP A 14 39.15 -0.72 12.90
C ASP A 14 38.15 0.31 13.45
N ILE A 15 37.40 -0.07 14.50
CA ILE A 15 36.52 0.86 15.21
C ILE A 15 37.33 1.90 15.98
N LEU A 16 38.40 1.46 16.67
CA LEU A 16 39.27 2.33 17.45
C LEU A 16 39.90 3.44 16.58
N ASP A 17 40.31 3.11 15.36
CA ASP A 17 40.87 4.08 14.42
C ASP A 17 39.87 5.14 13.96
N LEU A 18 38.55 4.85 13.98
CA LEU A 18 37.50 5.78 13.63
C LEU A 18 37.06 6.70 14.77
N LEU A 19 37.31 6.33 16.04
CA LEU A 19 36.82 7.08 17.22
C LEU A 19 37.21 8.56 17.23
N PRO A 20 38.42 8.99 16.88
CA PRO A 20 38.77 10.40 16.84
C PRO A 20 37.91 11.20 15.85
N ARG A 21 37.59 10.60 14.67
CA ARG A 21 36.78 11.22 13.64
C ARG A 21 35.29 11.23 13.99
N LEU A 22 34.80 10.23 14.72
CA LEU A 22 33.43 10.18 15.26
C LEU A 22 33.17 11.26 16.32
N GLN A 23 34.24 11.83 16.90
CA GLN A 23 34.18 12.88 17.92
C GLN A 23 34.66 14.25 17.38
N ASP A 24 34.94 14.35 16.08
CA ASP A 24 35.43 15.60 15.45
C ASP A 24 34.41 16.74 15.61
N GLY A 25 34.91 17.97 15.69
CA GLY A 25 34.08 19.17 15.75
C GLY A 25 33.25 19.41 14.47
N ASP A 26 33.77 18.94 13.30
CA ASP A 26 33.10 19.05 12.01
C ASP A 26 32.08 17.92 11.80
N ALA A 27 30.82 18.30 11.57
CA ALA A 27 29.74 17.35 11.34
C ALA A 27 29.95 16.52 10.06
N GLY A 28 30.60 17.07 9.03
CA GLY A 28 30.94 16.33 7.81
C GLY A 28 31.93 15.21 8.07
N VAL A 29 32.96 15.47 8.90
CA VAL A 29 33.94 14.46 9.31
C VAL A 29 33.24 13.35 10.11
N ARG A 30 32.40 13.70 11.09
CA ARG A 30 31.65 12.71 11.87
C ARG A 30 30.74 11.85 10.98
N ARG A 31 30.05 12.47 10.02
CA ARG A 31 29.15 11.75 9.09
C ARG A 31 29.92 10.75 8.23
N ILE A 32 31.07 11.13 7.68
CA ILE A 32 31.91 10.21 6.89
C ILE A 32 32.42 9.07 7.75
N ALA A 33 32.86 9.36 8.97
CA ALA A 33 33.31 8.34 9.89
C ALA A 33 32.20 7.33 10.27
N LEU A 34 30.93 7.79 10.37
CA LEU A 34 29.78 6.90 10.60
C LEU A 34 29.50 5.98 9.39
N ILE A 35 29.67 6.47 8.17
CA ILE A 35 29.53 5.63 6.97
C ILE A 35 30.63 4.55 6.97
N GLU A 36 31.87 4.94 7.18
CA GLU A 36 32.99 3.99 7.27
C GLU A 36 32.79 2.97 8.41
N LEU A 37 32.22 3.41 9.53
CA LEU A 37 31.91 2.53 10.67
C LEU A 37 30.81 1.50 10.30
N ALA A 38 29.76 1.95 9.60
CA ALA A 38 28.69 1.06 9.15
C ALA A 38 29.14 0.07 8.08
N ASP A 39 30.10 0.48 7.22
CA ASP A 39 30.68 -0.37 6.17
C ASP A 39 31.53 -1.54 6.76
N LEU A 40 31.89 -1.50 8.03
CA LEU A 40 32.52 -2.64 8.71
C LEU A 40 31.54 -3.81 8.91
N GLU A 41 30.24 -3.56 8.88
CA GLU A 41 29.16 -4.55 9.13
C GLU A 41 29.32 -5.29 10.47
N GLU A 42 29.98 -4.67 11.46
CA GLU A 42 30.28 -5.28 12.76
C GLU A 42 29.19 -4.88 13.78
N PRO A 43 28.54 -5.84 14.46
CA PRO A 43 27.56 -5.54 15.51
C PRO A 43 28.10 -4.65 16.64
N GLU A 44 29.41 -4.72 16.88
CA GLU A 44 30.09 -3.85 17.85
C GLU A 44 29.99 -2.36 17.49
N ALA A 45 29.75 -2.00 16.22
CA ALA A 45 29.57 -0.63 15.76
C ALA A 45 28.22 0.01 16.21
N LEU A 46 27.22 -0.81 16.49
CA LEU A 46 25.85 -0.36 16.78
C LEU A 46 25.73 0.68 17.91
N PRO A 47 26.46 0.56 19.03
CA PRO A 47 26.38 1.58 20.08
C PRO A 47 26.78 2.98 19.61
N TRP A 48 27.77 3.11 18.72
CA TRP A 48 28.18 4.43 18.18
C TRP A 48 27.18 4.97 17.18
N LEU A 49 26.67 4.12 16.27
CA LEU A 49 25.61 4.51 15.32
C LEU A 49 24.35 4.96 16.06
N THR A 50 23.90 4.19 17.06
CA THR A 50 22.74 4.52 17.88
C THR A 50 22.97 5.80 18.71
N ARG A 51 24.18 5.98 19.24
CA ARG A 51 24.54 7.23 19.95
C ARG A 51 24.53 8.43 19.01
N ALA A 52 25.05 8.29 17.79
CA ALA A 52 25.02 9.36 16.80
C ALA A 52 23.58 9.73 16.44
N LEU A 53 22.68 8.76 16.21
CA LEU A 53 21.26 9.00 15.98
C LEU A 53 20.61 9.78 17.12
N THR A 54 20.89 9.41 18.37
CA THR A 54 20.15 9.94 19.53
C THR A 54 20.75 11.20 20.13
N ARG A 55 22.05 11.51 19.89
CA ARG A 55 22.77 12.54 20.63
C ARG A 55 23.60 13.49 19.79
N ASP A 56 23.84 13.24 18.50
CA ASP A 56 24.64 14.18 17.70
C ASP A 56 23.95 15.54 17.58
N SER A 57 24.73 16.61 17.71
CA SER A 57 24.23 17.99 17.62
C SER A 57 23.75 18.34 16.19
N SER A 58 24.32 17.70 15.17
CA SER A 58 23.96 17.94 13.77
C SER A 58 22.83 17.03 13.32
N ALA A 59 21.77 17.61 12.79
CA ALA A 59 20.67 16.86 12.19
C ALA A 59 21.12 16.02 10.97
N ASP A 60 22.16 16.46 10.24
CA ASP A 60 22.69 15.70 9.09
C ASP A 60 23.37 14.41 9.54
N VAL A 61 24.07 14.45 10.67
CA VAL A 61 24.69 13.27 11.29
C VAL A 61 23.60 12.32 11.83
N ARG A 62 22.61 12.85 12.56
CA ARG A 62 21.49 12.03 13.05
C ARG A 62 20.70 11.37 11.93
N ALA A 63 20.42 12.11 10.85
CA ALA A 63 19.70 11.56 9.68
C ALA A 63 20.50 10.49 8.96
N GLU A 64 21.84 10.65 8.88
CA GLU A 64 22.71 9.61 8.30
C GLU A 64 22.73 8.36 9.18
N ALA A 65 22.90 8.53 10.49
CA ALA A 65 22.86 7.42 11.44
C ALA A 65 21.54 6.63 11.35
N ALA A 66 20.39 7.33 11.18
CA ALA A 66 19.10 6.66 10.98
C ALA A 66 19.11 5.76 9.75
N ARG A 67 19.68 6.21 8.62
CA ARG A 67 19.77 5.41 7.37
C ARG A 67 20.71 4.22 7.53
N LEU A 68 21.85 4.43 8.16
CA LEU A 68 22.86 3.38 8.35
C LEU A 68 22.34 2.26 9.27
N LEU A 69 21.39 2.55 10.16
CA LEU A 69 20.75 1.58 11.04
C LEU A 69 19.61 0.79 10.37
N GLU A 70 19.27 1.05 9.11
CA GLU A 70 18.19 0.35 8.38
C GLU A 70 18.37 -1.17 8.31
N ALA A 71 19.62 -1.63 8.22
CA ALA A 71 19.94 -3.05 8.10
C ALA A 71 19.88 -3.84 9.43
N TRP A 72 19.65 -3.15 10.55
CA TRP A 72 19.79 -3.72 11.90
C TRP A 72 18.44 -3.74 12.62
N GLU A 73 18.10 -4.89 13.18
CA GLU A 73 16.80 -5.14 13.81
C GLU A 73 16.90 -5.48 15.31
N GLU A 74 18.04 -5.23 15.93
CA GLU A 74 18.23 -5.36 17.38
C GLU A 74 17.23 -4.44 18.11
N PRO A 75 16.60 -4.93 19.18
CA PRO A 75 15.56 -4.17 19.89
C PRO A 75 15.96 -2.74 20.26
N GLU A 76 17.21 -2.55 20.67
CA GLU A 76 17.76 -1.26 21.06
C GLU A 76 17.91 -0.30 19.87
N VAL A 77 18.24 -0.82 18.70
CA VAL A 77 18.34 -0.07 17.45
C VAL A 77 16.94 0.36 16.98
N VAL A 78 16.00 -0.58 16.97
CA VAL A 78 14.62 -0.32 16.57
C VAL A 78 13.96 0.70 17.52
N ASP A 79 14.18 0.60 18.81
CA ASP A 79 13.67 1.58 19.79
C ASP A 79 14.28 2.98 19.59
N ALA A 80 15.58 3.05 19.29
CA ALA A 80 16.23 4.32 18.95
C ALA A 80 15.69 4.95 17.64
N LEU A 81 15.41 4.14 16.61
CA LEU A 81 14.76 4.59 15.39
C LEU A 81 13.33 5.09 15.65
N CYS A 82 12.58 4.38 16.51
CA CYS A 82 11.25 4.83 16.93
C CYS A 82 11.31 6.16 17.69
N ALA A 83 12.26 6.33 18.62
CA ALA A 83 12.47 7.59 19.33
C ALA A 83 12.83 8.73 18.37
N ALA A 84 13.62 8.46 17.31
CA ALA A 84 14.00 9.44 16.30
C ALA A 84 12.81 9.93 15.44
N LEU A 85 11.65 9.25 15.46
CA LEU A 85 10.41 9.77 14.87
C LEU A 85 9.92 11.06 15.56
N THR A 86 10.40 11.36 16.75
CA THR A 86 10.09 12.60 17.49
C THR A 86 11.17 13.68 17.36
N ASP A 87 12.22 13.46 16.53
CA ASP A 87 13.30 14.43 16.36
C ASP A 87 12.77 15.79 15.89
N ALA A 88 13.42 16.87 16.36
CA ALA A 88 13.06 18.22 15.95
C ALA A 88 13.22 18.46 14.44
N ASP A 89 14.21 17.80 13.80
CA ASP A 89 14.47 17.93 12.37
C ASP A 89 13.66 16.93 11.54
N ALA A 90 12.90 17.42 10.56
CA ALA A 90 12.05 16.60 9.71
C ALA A 90 12.82 15.56 8.87
N ARG A 91 14.09 15.84 8.52
CA ARG A 91 14.93 14.91 7.76
C ARG A 91 15.32 13.69 8.60
N VAL A 92 15.56 13.91 9.89
CA VAL A 92 15.83 12.81 10.85
C VAL A 92 14.58 11.96 11.01
N ARG A 93 13.42 12.60 11.27
CA ARG A 93 12.14 11.88 11.36
C ARG A 93 11.85 11.05 10.11
N GLY A 94 12.07 11.65 8.91
CA GLY A 94 11.85 10.97 7.63
C GLY A 94 12.79 9.79 7.41
N ALA A 95 14.07 9.94 7.76
CA ALA A 95 15.06 8.86 7.67
C ALA A 95 14.69 7.69 8.61
N ALA A 96 14.36 7.98 9.86
CA ALA A 96 13.95 6.97 10.82
C ALA A 96 12.66 6.22 10.36
N ALA A 97 11.66 6.96 9.84
CA ALA A 97 10.42 6.37 9.33
C ALA A 97 10.69 5.45 8.12
N GLN A 98 11.63 5.83 7.25
CA GLN A 98 12.02 4.99 6.12
C GLN A 98 12.71 3.71 6.60
N SER A 99 13.69 3.81 7.48
CA SER A 99 14.41 2.64 8.01
C SER A 99 13.48 1.68 8.75
N LEU A 100 12.53 2.19 9.53
CA LEU A 100 11.51 1.36 10.18
C LEU A 100 10.59 0.64 9.17
N SER A 101 10.39 1.17 7.96
CA SER A 101 9.57 0.51 6.94
C SER A 101 10.26 -0.67 6.26
N GLU A 102 11.56 -0.84 6.43
CA GLU A 102 12.36 -1.94 5.87
C GLU A 102 12.51 -3.14 6.84
N LEU A 103 11.98 -3.05 8.06
CA LEU A 103 11.99 -4.12 9.05
C LEU A 103 11.33 -5.40 8.52
N LYS A 104 11.86 -6.56 8.89
CA LYS A 104 11.41 -7.89 8.40
C LYS A 104 11.03 -8.84 9.52
N SER A 105 11.55 -8.64 10.75
CA SER A 105 11.31 -9.55 11.86
C SER A 105 10.07 -9.16 12.67
N ALA A 106 9.33 -10.18 13.13
CA ALA A 106 8.21 -9.97 14.04
C ALA A 106 8.66 -9.43 15.41
N GLU A 107 9.90 -9.70 15.82
CA GLU A 107 10.47 -9.22 17.07
C GLU A 107 10.66 -7.70 17.02
N ALA A 108 11.26 -7.18 15.93
CA ALA A 108 11.34 -5.75 15.68
C ALA A 108 9.95 -5.10 15.69
N GLY A 109 8.96 -5.76 15.07
CA GLY A 109 7.57 -5.27 15.06
C GLY A 109 6.97 -5.13 16.46
N ARG A 110 7.31 -6.00 17.41
CA ARG A 110 6.85 -5.88 18.81
C ARG A 110 7.46 -4.66 19.52
N VAL A 111 8.68 -4.27 19.15
CA VAL A 111 9.30 -3.03 19.67
C VAL A 111 8.60 -1.79 19.09
N VAL A 112 8.19 -1.83 17.82
CA VAL A 112 7.47 -0.73 17.18
C VAL A 112 6.04 -0.57 17.70
N LEU A 113 5.37 -1.67 18.08
CA LEU A 113 3.94 -1.70 18.41
C LEU A 113 3.49 -0.64 19.45
N PRO A 114 4.21 -0.39 20.56
CA PRO A 114 3.84 0.65 21.52
C PRO A 114 3.82 2.07 20.92
N TRP A 115 4.62 2.33 19.89
CA TRP A 115 4.72 3.63 19.24
C TRP A 115 3.50 3.95 18.34
N ALA A 116 2.74 2.94 17.97
CA ALA A 116 1.52 3.11 17.18
C ALA A 116 0.36 3.79 17.95
N VAL A 117 0.51 4.04 19.26
CA VAL A 117 -0.44 4.79 20.11
C VAL A 117 0.16 6.09 20.65
N HIS A 118 1.27 6.56 20.11
CA HIS A 118 1.96 7.78 20.51
C HIS A 118 1.07 9.04 20.32
N ALA A 119 1.32 10.10 21.10
CA ALA A 119 0.55 11.35 21.01
C ALA A 119 0.67 12.05 19.64
N ASP A 120 1.86 12.02 19.04
CA ASP A 120 2.13 12.60 17.72
C ASP A 120 1.58 11.70 16.59
N ALA A 121 0.79 12.26 15.67
CA ALA A 121 0.18 11.53 14.57
C ALA A 121 1.21 10.99 13.56
N PHE A 122 2.30 11.72 13.31
CA PHE A 122 3.38 11.26 12.44
C PHE A 122 4.03 9.99 12.98
N VAL A 123 4.27 9.95 14.31
CA VAL A 123 4.83 8.76 14.97
C VAL A 123 3.88 7.57 14.86
N ARG A 124 2.58 7.78 15.16
CA ARG A 124 1.57 6.70 15.01
C ARG A 124 1.52 6.16 13.59
N ALA A 125 1.44 7.06 12.59
CA ALA A 125 1.37 6.67 11.19
C ALA A 125 2.62 5.92 10.73
N SER A 126 3.82 6.38 11.14
CA SER A 126 5.09 5.73 10.80
C SER A 126 5.20 4.34 11.43
N ALA A 127 4.81 4.19 12.71
CA ALA A 127 4.78 2.91 13.38
C ALA A 127 3.80 1.92 12.73
N LEU A 128 2.57 2.37 12.43
CA LEU A 128 1.58 1.52 11.73
C LEU A 128 2.05 1.12 10.32
N ARG A 129 2.75 2.02 9.61
CA ARG A 129 3.32 1.71 8.30
C ARG A 129 4.37 0.60 8.39
N ALA A 130 5.28 0.67 9.36
CA ALA A 130 6.25 -0.38 9.63
C ALA A 130 5.56 -1.73 9.96
N LEU A 131 4.56 -1.72 10.83
CA LEU A 131 3.79 -2.90 11.22
C LEU A 131 3.01 -3.54 10.07
N ARG A 132 2.57 -2.75 9.10
CA ARG A 132 1.85 -3.24 7.91
C ARG A 132 2.72 -4.20 7.10
N GLU A 133 3.96 -3.82 6.82
CA GLU A 133 4.88 -4.63 6.00
C GLU A 133 5.29 -5.93 6.74
N LEU A 134 5.39 -5.89 8.05
CA LEU A 134 5.74 -7.05 8.89
C LEU A 134 4.65 -8.11 9.01
N ARG A 135 3.40 -7.79 8.63
CA ARG A 135 2.23 -8.68 8.80
C ARG A 135 2.08 -9.24 10.23
N LEU A 136 2.41 -8.42 11.21
CA LEU A 136 2.36 -8.81 12.62
C LEU A 136 0.90 -8.88 13.10
N ILE A 137 0.44 -10.09 13.45
CA ILE A 137 -0.94 -10.30 13.91
C ILE A 137 -1.22 -9.54 15.22
N ASP A 138 -0.23 -9.34 16.06
CA ASP A 138 -0.33 -8.61 17.33
C ASP A 138 -0.72 -7.13 17.11
N SER A 139 -0.58 -6.60 15.88
CA SER A 139 -0.95 -5.22 15.53
C SER A 139 -2.47 -5.05 15.28
N VAL A 140 -3.24 -6.12 15.14
CA VAL A 140 -4.68 -6.06 14.79
C VAL A 140 -5.49 -5.22 15.77
N PRO A 141 -5.41 -5.39 17.11
CA PRO A 141 -6.19 -4.57 18.04
C PRO A 141 -5.86 -3.07 17.92
N THR A 142 -4.57 -2.75 17.77
CA THR A 142 -4.11 -1.37 17.59
C THR A 142 -4.60 -0.78 16.27
N ALA A 143 -4.55 -1.55 15.18
CA ALA A 143 -5.06 -1.12 13.88
C ALA A 143 -6.58 -0.89 13.91
N VAL A 144 -7.36 -1.75 14.59
CA VAL A 144 -8.81 -1.55 14.75
C VAL A 144 -9.10 -0.25 15.50
N ALA A 145 -8.38 0.04 16.58
CA ALA A 145 -8.52 1.30 17.32
C ALA A 145 -8.14 2.51 16.45
N ALA A 146 -7.07 2.41 15.66
CA ALA A 146 -6.57 3.46 14.79
C ALA A 146 -7.49 3.80 13.59
N LEU A 147 -8.49 2.96 13.27
CA LEU A 147 -9.52 3.32 12.28
C LEU A 147 -10.35 4.56 12.68
N GLN A 148 -10.34 4.95 13.96
CA GLN A 148 -11.05 6.12 14.48
C GLN A 148 -10.10 7.29 14.80
N ASP A 149 -8.84 7.22 14.37
CA ASP A 149 -7.87 8.29 14.61
C ASP A 149 -8.31 9.60 13.93
N SER A 150 -7.98 10.72 14.57
CA SER A 150 -8.25 12.05 14.00
C SER A 150 -7.45 12.32 12.73
N ASP A 151 -6.26 11.71 12.60
CA ASP A 151 -5.37 11.88 11.44
C ASP A 151 -5.70 10.85 10.34
N ALA A 152 -5.86 11.34 9.12
CA ALA A 152 -6.20 10.50 7.97
C ALA A 152 -5.09 9.53 7.56
N PHE A 153 -3.81 9.91 7.72
CA PHE A 153 -2.70 9.01 7.42
C PHE A 153 -2.69 7.83 8.37
N VAL A 154 -2.95 8.07 9.66
CA VAL A 154 -3.07 7.00 10.67
C VAL A 154 -4.20 6.04 10.33
N ARG A 155 -5.40 6.57 9.99
CA ARG A 155 -6.54 5.73 9.58
C ARG A 155 -6.21 4.90 8.34
N ARG A 156 -5.54 5.50 7.34
CA ARG A 156 -5.16 4.81 6.11
C ARG A 156 -4.18 3.67 6.35
N GLU A 157 -3.16 3.87 7.18
CA GLU A 157 -2.21 2.79 7.52
C GLU A 157 -2.90 1.65 8.30
N ALA A 158 -3.83 2.00 9.18
CA ALA A 158 -4.65 1.02 9.90
C ALA A 158 -5.51 0.16 8.94
N VAL A 159 -6.17 0.78 7.96
CA VAL A 159 -6.87 0.06 6.88
C VAL A 159 -5.92 -0.88 6.15
N GLY A 160 -4.70 -0.43 5.85
CA GLY A 160 -3.68 -1.24 5.20
C GLY A 160 -3.32 -2.49 5.99
N ILE A 161 -3.09 -2.37 7.31
CA ILE A 161 -2.79 -3.51 8.19
C ILE A 161 -3.92 -4.55 8.14
N LEU A 162 -5.17 -4.11 8.35
CA LEU A 162 -6.33 -4.99 8.39
C LEU A 162 -6.56 -5.69 7.04
N GLY A 163 -6.30 -4.96 5.94
CA GLY A 163 -6.33 -5.49 4.59
C GLY A 163 -5.28 -6.58 4.36
N TRP A 164 -4.03 -6.32 4.71
CA TRP A 164 -2.95 -7.28 4.56
C TRP A 164 -3.13 -8.55 5.42
N LEU A 165 -3.59 -8.37 6.65
CA LEU A 165 -3.84 -9.46 7.58
C LEU A 165 -5.18 -10.17 7.34
N LYS A 166 -5.94 -9.76 6.32
CA LYS A 166 -7.23 -10.33 5.92
C LYS A 166 -8.23 -10.44 7.09
N GLN A 167 -8.35 -9.35 7.87
CA GLN A 167 -9.21 -9.32 9.05
C GLN A 167 -10.68 -9.10 8.65
N SER A 168 -11.41 -10.17 8.42
CA SER A 168 -12.84 -10.15 8.04
C SER A 168 -13.73 -9.49 9.10
N ASP A 169 -13.39 -9.61 10.37
CA ASP A 169 -14.14 -8.99 11.46
C ASP A 169 -14.12 -7.45 11.43
N ALA A 170 -13.15 -6.87 10.72
CA ALA A 170 -13.07 -5.42 10.51
C ALA A 170 -13.96 -4.91 9.37
N LEU A 171 -14.55 -5.79 8.54
CA LEU A 171 -15.34 -5.39 7.37
C LEU A 171 -16.44 -4.38 7.66
N PRO A 172 -17.22 -4.46 8.76
CA PRO A 172 -18.24 -3.44 9.07
C PRO A 172 -17.63 -2.06 9.32
N LEU A 173 -16.46 -1.97 9.96
CA LEU A 173 -15.77 -0.70 10.20
C LEU A 173 -15.17 -0.14 8.91
N LEU A 174 -14.57 -1.01 8.09
CA LEU A 174 -14.04 -0.65 6.77
C LEU A 174 -15.16 -0.16 5.83
N ALA A 175 -16.34 -0.78 5.87
CA ALA A 175 -17.48 -0.33 5.09
C ALA A 175 -17.94 1.08 5.48
N ARG A 176 -17.93 1.42 6.77
CA ARG A 176 -18.23 2.78 7.24
C ARG A 176 -17.18 3.78 6.74
N LEU A 177 -15.90 3.47 6.85
CA LEU A 177 -14.83 4.34 6.35
C LEU A 177 -14.93 4.54 4.83
N ALA A 178 -15.23 3.49 4.08
CA ALA A 178 -15.42 3.59 2.63
C ALA A 178 -16.54 4.54 2.23
N SER A 179 -17.60 4.68 3.06
CA SER A 179 -18.73 5.55 2.78
C SER A 179 -18.59 6.95 3.35
N ASP A 180 -18.08 7.08 4.58
CA ASP A 180 -18.29 8.27 5.42
C ASP A 180 -17.00 9.03 5.72
N ASP A 181 -15.80 8.49 5.46
CA ASP A 181 -14.56 9.18 5.79
C ASP A 181 -14.43 10.49 5.02
N SER A 182 -13.99 11.54 5.70
CA SER A 182 -13.78 12.85 5.08
C SER A 182 -12.63 12.84 4.06
N ASP A 183 -11.61 12.00 4.28
CA ASP A 183 -10.43 11.89 3.43
C ASP A 183 -10.65 10.90 2.28
N THR A 184 -10.31 11.33 1.07
CA THR A 184 -10.50 10.53 -0.14
C THR A 184 -9.64 9.27 -0.17
N GLU A 185 -8.38 9.37 0.30
CA GLU A 185 -7.46 8.24 0.28
C GLU A 185 -7.84 7.19 1.32
N VAL A 186 -8.43 7.60 2.46
CA VAL A 186 -8.99 6.66 3.44
C VAL A 186 -10.21 5.94 2.83
N ARG A 187 -11.16 6.67 2.20
CA ARG A 187 -12.30 6.04 1.52
C ARG A 187 -11.84 5.05 0.45
N ARG A 188 -10.87 5.45 -0.37
CA ARG A 188 -10.31 4.59 -1.43
C ARG A 188 -9.67 3.34 -0.87
N ALA A 189 -8.79 3.48 0.14
CA ALA A 189 -8.13 2.35 0.78
C ALA A 189 -9.12 1.38 1.44
N ALA A 190 -10.11 1.93 2.16
CA ALA A 190 -11.17 1.15 2.78
C ALA A 190 -12.02 0.40 1.73
N THR A 191 -12.37 1.06 0.62
CA THR A 191 -13.07 0.44 -0.51
C THR A 191 -12.28 -0.75 -1.08
N GLY A 192 -10.97 -0.62 -1.27
CA GLY A 192 -10.10 -1.70 -1.70
C GLY A 192 -10.02 -2.86 -0.71
N ALA A 193 -9.98 -2.54 0.59
CA ALA A 193 -9.92 -3.53 1.66
C ALA A 193 -11.22 -4.36 1.79
N LEU A 194 -12.38 -3.83 1.36
CA LEU A 194 -13.63 -4.60 1.30
C LEU A 194 -13.55 -5.80 0.34
N GLY A 195 -12.54 -5.84 -0.55
CA GLY A 195 -12.26 -7.00 -1.39
C GLY A 195 -11.81 -8.26 -0.65
N LEU A 196 -11.72 -8.22 0.68
CA LEU A 196 -11.49 -9.38 1.55
C LEU A 196 -12.78 -10.20 1.79
N ALA A 197 -13.95 -9.59 1.56
CA ALA A 197 -15.21 -10.26 1.78
C ALA A 197 -15.38 -11.46 0.85
N SER A 198 -15.85 -12.55 1.41
CA SER A 198 -16.21 -13.78 0.68
C SER A 198 -17.69 -13.87 0.34
N ASP A 199 -18.49 -12.93 0.82
CA ASP A 199 -19.94 -12.87 0.68
C ASP A 199 -20.41 -11.48 0.18
N ASP A 200 -21.72 -11.27 0.18
CA ASP A 200 -22.36 -10.05 -0.32
C ASP A 200 -22.53 -8.94 0.72
N SER A 201 -22.08 -9.14 1.96
CA SER A 201 -22.26 -8.19 3.08
C SER A 201 -21.70 -6.81 2.80
N VAL A 202 -20.66 -6.70 1.98
CA VAL A 202 -19.98 -5.43 1.62
C VAL A 202 -20.58 -4.76 0.37
N LEU A 203 -21.48 -5.42 -0.35
CA LEU A 203 -22.03 -4.87 -1.60
C LEU A 203 -22.75 -3.53 -1.44
N PRO A 204 -23.53 -3.27 -0.37
CA PRO A 204 -24.14 -1.96 -0.17
C PRO A 204 -23.10 -0.84 -0.13
N ALA A 205 -22.00 -1.03 0.61
CA ALA A 205 -20.92 -0.04 0.71
C ALA A 205 -20.16 0.14 -0.63
N LEU A 206 -19.86 -0.94 -1.33
CA LEU A 206 -19.19 -0.89 -2.63
C LEU A 206 -20.06 -0.22 -3.70
N LYS A 207 -21.38 -0.49 -3.71
CA LYS A 207 -22.32 0.20 -4.62
C LYS A 207 -22.45 1.70 -4.28
N ALA A 208 -22.38 2.07 -3.02
CA ALA A 208 -22.33 3.47 -2.61
C ALA A 208 -21.00 4.12 -3.07
N ALA A 209 -19.87 3.43 -2.90
CA ALA A 209 -18.56 3.89 -3.35
C ALA A 209 -18.45 4.08 -4.88
N LEU A 210 -19.23 3.33 -5.70
CA LEU A 210 -19.36 3.61 -7.14
C LEU A 210 -20.00 4.98 -7.45
N LYS A 211 -20.63 5.60 -6.48
CA LYS A 211 -21.26 6.93 -6.59
C LYS A 211 -20.51 8.01 -5.82
N ASP A 212 -19.29 7.70 -5.35
CA ASP A 212 -18.42 8.68 -4.67
C ASP A 212 -18.16 9.89 -5.58
N ARG A 213 -18.02 11.06 -4.97
CA ARG A 213 -17.66 12.30 -5.68
C ARG A 213 -16.30 12.21 -6.38
N GLU A 214 -15.36 11.44 -5.79
CA GLU A 214 -14.00 11.29 -6.29
C GLU A 214 -13.88 10.05 -7.19
N TRP A 215 -13.41 10.24 -8.39
CA TRP A 215 -13.32 9.17 -9.38
C TRP A 215 -12.38 8.02 -8.97
N GLN A 216 -11.34 8.31 -8.17
CA GLN A 216 -10.40 7.31 -7.67
C GLN A 216 -11.10 6.30 -6.75
N VAL A 217 -12.07 6.75 -5.93
CA VAL A 217 -12.88 5.88 -5.08
C VAL A 217 -13.83 5.04 -5.95
N ARG A 218 -14.47 5.65 -6.97
CA ARG A 218 -15.33 4.92 -7.92
C ARG A 218 -14.54 3.87 -8.71
N GLU A 219 -13.31 4.19 -9.14
CA GLU A 219 -12.41 3.24 -9.81
C GLU A 219 -12.09 2.04 -8.93
N GLU A 220 -11.73 2.30 -7.66
CA GLU A 220 -11.44 1.24 -6.69
C GLU A 220 -12.69 0.39 -6.41
N ALA A 221 -13.86 1.02 -6.27
CA ALA A 221 -15.13 0.32 -6.07
C ALA A 221 -15.46 -0.62 -7.26
N ALA A 222 -15.30 -0.15 -8.49
CA ALA A 222 -15.51 -0.98 -9.68
C ALA A 222 -14.55 -2.18 -9.70
N THR A 223 -13.29 -1.96 -9.32
CA THR A 223 -12.27 -3.03 -9.22
C THR A 223 -12.63 -4.04 -8.13
N THR A 224 -13.01 -3.56 -6.95
CA THR A 224 -13.31 -4.39 -5.78
C THR A 224 -14.57 -5.22 -5.97
N LEU A 225 -15.62 -4.67 -6.61
CA LEU A 225 -16.81 -5.44 -6.98
C LEU A 225 -16.49 -6.62 -7.86
N GLY A 226 -15.56 -6.45 -8.82
CA GLY A 226 -15.09 -7.56 -9.65
C GLY A 226 -14.26 -8.60 -8.88
N LYS A 227 -13.58 -8.23 -7.81
CA LYS A 227 -12.84 -9.15 -6.93
C LYS A 227 -13.77 -9.94 -6.01
N VAL A 228 -14.76 -9.28 -5.42
CA VAL A 228 -15.78 -9.93 -4.57
C VAL A 228 -16.58 -10.95 -5.38
N GLY A 229 -16.77 -10.71 -6.67
CA GLY A 229 -17.26 -11.73 -7.60
C GLY A 229 -18.77 -12.03 -7.51
N GLN A 230 -19.55 -11.19 -6.84
CA GLN A 230 -20.98 -11.40 -6.68
C GLN A 230 -21.78 -10.88 -7.89
N ALA A 231 -22.56 -11.73 -8.53
CA ALA A 231 -23.34 -11.39 -9.73
C ALA A 231 -24.32 -10.22 -9.49
N THR A 232 -24.79 -10.04 -8.27
CA THR A 232 -25.67 -8.92 -7.85
C THR A 232 -24.98 -7.54 -7.94
N ALA A 233 -23.68 -7.47 -8.19
CA ALA A 233 -22.93 -6.24 -8.48
C ALA A 233 -23.12 -5.79 -9.93
N GLY A 234 -23.52 -6.69 -10.84
CA GLY A 234 -23.60 -6.46 -12.30
C GLY A 234 -24.35 -5.21 -12.71
N PRO A 235 -25.60 -4.96 -12.21
CA PRO A 235 -26.34 -3.76 -12.59
C PRO A 235 -25.61 -2.45 -12.24
N ALA A 236 -24.97 -2.37 -11.08
CA ALA A 236 -24.24 -1.17 -10.68
C ALA A 236 -22.96 -0.96 -11.51
N LEU A 237 -22.27 -2.03 -11.88
CA LEU A 237 -21.12 -1.99 -12.79
C LEU A 237 -21.54 -1.62 -14.22
N LEU A 238 -22.74 -2.01 -14.65
CA LEU A 238 -23.30 -1.64 -15.94
C LEU A 238 -23.53 -0.11 -16.01
N GLU A 239 -24.10 0.48 -14.95
CA GLU A 239 -24.22 1.95 -14.84
C GLU A 239 -22.85 2.64 -14.92
N ALA A 240 -21.81 2.06 -14.34
CA ALA A 240 -20.46 2.62 -14.32
C ALA A 240 -19.77 2.60 -15.70
N LEU A 241 -20.28 1.91 -16.72
CA LEU A 241 -19.81 2.02 -18.11
C LEU A 241 -20.01 3.42 -18.69
N SER A 242 -20.93 4.22 -18.11
CA SER A 242 -21.22 5.60 -18.50
C SER A 242 -20.52 6.62 -17.60
N ASP A 243 -19.60 6.24 -16.72
CA ASP A 243 -18.87 7.18 -15.87
C ASP A 243 -18.12 8.22 -16.71
N SER A 244 -18.04 9.47 -16.22
CA SER A 244 -17.32 10.55 -16.89
C SER A 244 -15.82 10.27 -17.02
N TYR A 245 -15.25 9.48 -16.11
CA TYR A 245 -13.83 9.11 -16.11
C TYR A 245 -13.61 7.74 -16.77
N TRP A 246 -12.79 7.72 -17.81
CA TRP A 246 -12.51 6.49 -18.56
C TRP A 246 -11.85 5.39 -17.72
N GLN A 247 -11.11 5.76 -16.67
CA GLN A 247 -10.50 4.82 -15.73
C GLN A 247 -11.56 3.99 -15.00
N VAL A 248 -12.64 4.64 -14.55
CA VAL A 248 -13.78 3.96 -13.90
C VAL A 248 -14.45 3.01 -14.89
N ARG A 249 -14.73 3.50 -16.11
CA ARG A 249 -15.30 2.67 -17.19
C ARG A 249 -14.43 1.43 -17.46
N LEU A 250 -13.10 1.60 -17.51
CA LEU A 250 -12.16 0.50 -17.74
C LEU A 250 -12.28 -0.59 -16.67
N ARG A 251 -12.39 -0.19 -15.39
CA ARG A 251 -12.55 -1.15 -14.29
C ARG A 251 -13.91 -1.82 -14.31
N ALA A 252 -14.96 -1.09 -14.64
CA ALA A 252 -16.30 -1.65 -14.81
C ALA A 252 -16.33 -2.70 -15.92
N VAL A 253 -15.74 -2.42 -17.09
CA VAL A 253 -15.60 -3.38 -18.20
C VAL A 253 -14.94 -4.67 -17.75
N ARG A 254 -13.75 -4.57 -17.09
CA ARG A 254 -13.03 -5.74 -16.58
C ARG A 254 -13.85 -6.55 -15.59
N SER A 255 -14.54 -5.86 -14.70
CA SER A 255 -15.33 -6.50 -13.66
C SER A 255 -16.58 -7.20 -14.23
N LEU A 256 -17.25 -6.60 -15.22
CA LEU A 256 -18.37 -7.21 -15.91
C LEU A 256 -17.97 -8.47 -16.68
N GLY A 257 -16.80 -8.46 -17.36
CA GLY A 257 -16.24 -9.64 -18.01
C GLY A 257 -16.00 -10.78 -17.03
N ARG A 258 -15.29 -10.50 -15.90
CA ARG A 258 -15.04 -11.49 -14.84
C ARG A 258 -16.31 -12.08 -14.24
N LEU A 259 -17.33 -11.24 -14.03
CA LEU A 259 -18.63 -11.66 -13.50
C LEU A 259 -19.45 -12.42 -14.55
N ARG A 260 -19.06 -12.42 -15.81
CA ARG A 260 -19.82 -12.93 -16.94
C ARG A 260 -21.26 -12.41 -16.94
N PHE A 261 -21.40 -11.11 -16.71
CA PHE A 261 -22.71 -10.48 -16.57
C PHE A 261 -23.34 -10.23 -17.94
N ALA A 262 -24.21 -11.14 -18.36
CA ALA A 262 -24.76 -11.18 -19.72
C ALA A 262 -25.40 -9.85 -20.19
N ALA A 263 -26.07 -9.11 -19.31
CA ALA A 263 -26.70 -7.83 -19.65
C ALA A 263 -25.68 -6.72 -20.00
N ALA A 264 -24.38 -6.94 -19.84
CA ALA A 264 -23.34 -6.00 -20.26
C ALA A 264 -23.02 -6.07 -21.76
N HIS A 265 -23.53 -7.04 -22.49
CA HIS A 265 -23.21 -7.28 -23.90
C HIS A 265 -23.24 -6.00 -24.73
N ASP A 266 -24.38 -5.31 -24.80
CA ASP A 266 -24.58 -4.14 -25.66
C ASP A 266 -23.63 -2.98 -25.27
N GLY A 267 -23.46 -2.72 -23.99
CA GLY A 267 -22.54 -1.68 -23.51
C GLY A 267 -21.08 -2.00 -23.81
N LEU A 268 -20.67 -3.27 -23.75
CA LEU A 268 -19.32 -3.69 -24.11
C LEU A 268 -19.11 -3.61 -25.64
N VAL A 269 -20.11 -3.95 -26.44
CA VAL A 269 -20.06 -3.80 -27.92
C VAL A 269 -19.92 -2.34 -28.29
N GLU A 270 -20.68 -1.43 -27.69
CA GLU A 270 -20.56 0.01 -27.92
C GLU A 270 -19.13 0.52 -27.67
N LEU A 271 -18.50 0.06 -26.59
CA LEU A 271 -17.14 0.45 -26.22
C LEU A 271 -16.05 -0.08 -27.16
N LEU A 272 -16.33 -1.04 -28.05
CA LEU A 272 -15.39 -1.43 -29.13
C LEU A 272 -15.13 -0.29 -30.13
N GLY A 273 -16.03 0.68 -30.25
CA GLY A 273 -15.87 1.88 -31.08
C GLY A 273 -15.28 3.09 -30.36
N HIS A 274 -14.88 2.96 -29.08
CA HIS A 274 -14.46 4.09 -28.27
C HIS A 274 -13.12 4.70 -28.72
N ALA A 275 -12.94 6.02 -28.57
CA ALA A 275 -11.72 6.72 -28.97
C ALA A 275 -10.46 6.22 -28.22
N ILE A 276 -10.59 5.81 -26.95
CA ILE A 276 -9.49 5.31 -26.11
C ILE A 276 -9.26 3.83 -26.41
N SER A 277 -8.07 3.49 -26.94
CA SER A 277 -7.73 2.11 -27.33
C SER A 277 -7.75 1.12 -26.16
N ASN A 278 -7.38 1.57 -24.96
CA ASN A 278 -7.46 0.72 -23.76
C ASN A 278 -8.89 0.27 -23.44
N LEU A 279 -9.90 1.12 -23.67
CA LEU A 279 -11.29 0.72 -23.49
C LEU A 279 -11.72 -0.28 -24.57
N ARG A 280 -11.37 -0.05 -25.85
CA ARG A 280 -11.64 -1.02 -26.93
C ARG A 280 -11.02 -2.38 -26.63
N LYS A 281 -9.74 -2.37 -26.21
CA LYS A 281 -9.01 -3.60 -25.83
C LYS A 281 -9.70 -4.38 -24.73
N GLU A 282 -10.00 -3.71 -23.61
CA GLU A 282 -10.62 -4.36 -22.46
C GLU A 282 -12.05 -4.81 -22.76
N SER A 283 -12.80 -4.07 -23.58
CA SER A 283 -14.13 -4.49 -24.02
C SER A 283 -14.09 -5.75 -24.87
N ALA A 284 -13.11 -5.87 -25.77
CA ALA A 284 -12.92 -7.08 -26.54
C ALA A 284 -12.63 -8.29 -25.62
N LEU A 285 -11.72 -8.13 -24.63
CA LEU A 285 -11.42 -9.20 -23.67
C LEU A 285 -12.64 -9.57 -22.82
N ALA A 286 -13.37 -8.56 -22.33
CA ALA A 286 -14.59 -8.78 -21.53
C ALA A 286 -15.68 -9.52 -22.32
N LEU A 287 -15.87 -9.23 -23.61
CA LEU A 287 -16.80 -9.97 -24.47
C LEU A 287 -16.38 -11.43 -24.65
N GLY A 288 -15.08 -11.69 -24.75
CA GLY A 288 -14.56 -13.07 -24.78
C GLY A 288 -14.81 -13.82 -23.48
N GLU A 289 -14.60 -13.16 -22.33
CA GLU A 289 -14.86 -13.73 -20.99
C GLU A 289 -16.36 -13.95 -20.73
N LEU A 290 -17.21 -13.05 -21.26
CA LEU A 290 -18.67 -13.16 -21.17
C LEU A 290 -19.17 -14.46 -21.81
N GLY A 291 -18.53 -14.85 -22.90
CA GLY A 291 -18.84 -16.12 -23.56
C GLY A 291 -20.11 -16.10 -24.43
N ASP A 292 -20.61 -14.92 -24.79
CA ASP A 292 -21.79 -14.76 -25.63
C ASP A 292 -21.41 -14.67 -27.10
N ASP A 293 -21.83 -15.66 -27.88
CA ASP A 293 -21.58 -15.75 -29.33
C ASP A 293 -22.12 -14.57 -30.12
N GLN A 294 -23.12 -13.87 -29.62
CA GLN A 294 -23.67 -12.68 -30.25
C GLN A 294 -22.64 -11.57 -30.38
N ALA A 295 -21.55 -11.59 -29.60
CA ALA A 295 -20.43 -10.66 -29.71
C ALA A 295 -19.56 -10.89 -30.97
N LEU A 296 -19.61 -12.05 -31.61
CA LEU A 296 -18.70 -12.42 -32.68
C LEU A 296 -18.75 -11.46 -33.88
N PRO A 297 -19.91 -11.01 -34.41
CA PRO A 297 -19.96 -10.04 -35.50
C PRO A 297 -19.31 -8.70 -35.15
N ALA A 298 -19.51 -8.20 -33.91
CA ALA A 298 -18.93 -6.95 -33.45
C ALA A 298 -17.39 -7.05 -33.29
N LEU A 299 -16.89 -8.17 -32.76
CA LEU A 299 -15.46 -8.44 -32.66
C LEU A 299 -14.78 -8.54 -34.05
N LEU A 300 -15.41 -9.22 -35.01
CA LEU A 300 -14.89 -9.32 -36.39
C LEU A 300 -14.83 -7.95 -37.06
N ALA A 301 -15.78 -7.06 -36.80
CA ALA A 301 -15.78 -5.71 -37.36
C ALA A 301 -14.57 -4.86 -36.94
N VAL A 302 -13.97 -5.17 -35.78
CA VAL A 302 -12.77 -4.47 -35.22
C VAL A 302 -11.49 -5.31 -35.28
N GLU A 303 -11.48 -6.41 -36.03
CA GLU A 303 -10.33 -7.31 -36.19
C GLU A 303 -9.08 -6.59 -36.76
N HIS A 304 -9.30 -5.52 -37.51
CA HIS A 304 -8.25 -4.71 -38.13
C HIS A 304 -8.07 -3.35 -37.45
N ASP A 305 -8.39 -3.23 -36.15
CA ASP A 305 -8.19 -2.00 -35.37
C ASP A 305 -6.78 -1.41 -35.58
N ALA A 306 -6.68 -0.08 -35.58
CA ALA A 306 -5.40 0.62 -35.73
C ALA A 306 -4.38 0.23 -34.63
N ASP A 307 -4.84 -0.02 -33.41
CA ASP A 307 -4.00 -0.39 -32.28
C ASP A 307 -3.69 -1.90 -32.28
N PRO A 308 -2.41 -2.31 -32.27
CA PRO A 308 -2.02 -3.72 -32.29
C PRO A 308 -2.48 -4.49 -31.04
N GLU A 309 -2.57 -3.83 -29.87
CA GLU A 309 -3.04 -4.48 -28.65
C GLU A 309 -4.55 -4.74 -28.69
N VAL A 310 -5.32 -3.86 -29.34
CA VAL A 310 -6.75 -4.12 -29.61
C VAL A 310 -6.91 -5.31 -30.55
N ARG A 311 -6.16 -5.36 -31.67
CA ARG A 311 -6.19 -6.51 -32.59
C ARG A 311 -5.87 -7.83 -31.89
N LYS A 312 -4.88 -7.82 -30.99
CA LYS A 312 -4.52 -8.99 -30.19
C LYS A 312 -5.65 -9.43 -29.27
N ALA A 313 -6.26 -8.49 -28.54
CA ALA A 313 -7.39 -8.75 -27.63
C ALA A 313 -8.59 -9.32 -28.38
N VAL A 314 -8.92 -8.76 -29.54
CA VAL A 314 -10.00 -9.23 -30.41
C VAL A 314 -9.77 -10.69 -30.85
N ARG A 315 -8.55 -11.03 -31.29
CA ARG A 315 -8.23 -12.42 -31.67
C ARG A 315 -8.36 -13.39 -30.49
N ILE A 316 -7.94 -12.98 -29.30
CA ILE A 316 -8.10 -13.78 -28.09
C ILE A 316 -9.59 -14.01 -27.80
N ALA A 317 -10.41 -12.96 -27.83
CA ALA A 317 -11.85 -13.06 -27.58
C ALA A 317 -12.55 -13.97 -28.59
N ILE A 318 -12.26 -13.81 -29.90
CA ILE A 318 -12.80 -14.68 -30.94
C ILE A 318 -12.41 -16.14 -30.70
N GLY A 319 -11.15 -16.38 -30.32
CA GLY A 319 -10.68 -17.74 -29.98
C GLY A 319 -11.44 -18.34 -28.82
N GLN A 320 -11.67 -17.58 -27.75
CA GLN A 320 -12.44 -18.02 -26.58
C GLN A 320 -13.87 -18.39 -26.93
N LEU A 321 -14.57 -17.57 -27.72
CA LEU A 321 -15.94 -17.82 -28.16
C LEU A 321 -16.04 -19.09 -29.04
N ARG A 322 -15.07 -19.33 -29.92
CA ARG A 322 -15.04 -20.52 -30.75
C ARG A 322 -14.79 -21.82 -29.98
N LEU A 323 -13.94 -21.76 -28.94
CA LEU A 323 -13.66 -22.93 -28.10
C LEU A 323 -14.84 -23.34 -27.22
N GLN A 324 -15.72 -22.43 -26.87
CA GLN A 324 -16.93 -22.73 -26.08
C GLN A 324 -18.02 -23.43 -26.92
N LYS A 325 -17.92 -23.41 -28.25
CA LYS A 325 -18.83 -24.10 -29.16
C LYS A 325 -18.42 -25.53 -29.51
N ALA A 326 -17.17 -25.88 -29.31
CA ALA A 326 -16.61 -27.19 -29.57
C ALA A 326 -16.75 -28.14 -28.39
#